data_d0c1a25f71c9b679d1ecb173399231e6
#
_entry.id   d0c1a25f71c9b679d1ecb173399231e6
#
_cell.length_a   1.000
_cell.length_b   1.000
_cell.length_c   1.000
_cell.angle_alpha   90.00
_cell.angle_beta   90.00
_cell.angle_gamma   90.00
#
_symmetry.space_group_name_H-M   'P 1'
#
loop_
_entity.id
_entity.type
_entity.pdbx_description
1 polymer ?
#
loop_
_entity_poly.entity_id
_entity_poly.type
_entity_poly.pdbx_seq_one_letter_code
_entity_poly.pdbx_strand_id
1 'polypeptide(L)'
;MSAPRVKDMEGIKRIGRYLLGCPRVVTRYPWQDEPNHITCYKDSNWAGCKDTRKSTSGGCFLHGKHLLKAYSRTQSTIALSSAEAELYATVQGASEGLGMAAMALDFGKVMVPWLYVDASAAIGIAQRKGLGKIRHLHTQSLWIQDAVWEKRVQLDKVPGVDNPADMYTKHRDSQS
;
A
#
# COMPACT_ATOMS: atom_id res chain seq x y z
N MET A 1 -4.29 -5.90 -22.22
CA MET A 1 -4.24 -7.37 -22.03
C MET A 1 -3.64 -7.98 -23.30
N SER A 2 -2.46 -8.59 -23.21
CA SER A 2 -1.75 -9.16 -24.37
C SER A 2 -2.26 -10.54 -24.79
N ALA A 3 -2.93 -11.27 -23.91
CA ALA A 3 -3.52 -12.59 -24.16
C ALA A 3 -4.81 -12.75 -23.35
N PRO A 4 -5.96 -12.20 -23.83
CA PRO A 4 -7.22 -12.25 -23.11
C PRO A 4 -7.78 -13.68 -23.06
N ARG A 5 -8.28 -14.09 -21.91
CA ARG A 5 -8.92 -15.41 -21.67
C ARG A 5 -10.42 -15.21 -21.43
N VAL A 6 -11.21 -16.29 -21.55
CA VAL A 6 -12.67 -16.26 -21.30
C VAL A 6 -12.98 -15.72 -19.90
N LYS A 7 -12.21 -16.12 -18.87
CA LYS A 7 -12.37 -15.61 -17.50
C LYS A 7 -12.13 -14.10 -17.36
N ASP A 8 -11.30 -13.51 -18.23
CA ASP A 8 -11.04 -12.06 -18.20
C ASP A 8 -12.27 -11.31 -18.72
N MET A 9 -13.00 -11.89 -19.69
CA MET A 9 -14.28 -11.36 -20.17
C MET A 9 -15.38 -11.42 -19.10
N GLU A 10 -15.40 -12.47 -18.28
CA GLU A 10 -16.32 -12.56 -17.13
C GLU A 10 -16.04 -11.47 -16.10
N GLY A 11 -14.76 -11.19 -15.83
CA GLY A 11 -14.34 -10.07 -14.97
C GLY A 11 -14.83 -8.72 -15.51
N ILE A 12 -14.66 -8.48 -16.81
CA ILE A 12 -15.15 -7.24 -17.47
C ILE A 12 -16.67 -7.13 -17.38
N LYS A 13 -17.41 -8.21 -17.64
CA LYS A 13 -18.87 -8.24 -17.49
C LYS A 13 -19.30 -7.92 -16.05
N ARG A 14 -18.58 -8.43 -15.03
CA ARG A 14 -18.85 -8.11 -13.61
C ARG A 14 -18.68 -6.62 -13.34
N ILE A 15 -17.59 -6.02 -13.82
CA ILE A 15 -17.37 -4.57 -13.72
C ILE A 15 -18.51 -3.79 -14.42
N GLY A 16 -18.87 -4.19 -15.64
CA GLY A 16 -19.96 -3.56 -16.37
C GLY A 16 -21.30 -3.60 -15.61
N ARG A 17 -21.66 -4.74 -15.01
CA ARG A 17 -22.87 -4.86 -14.19
C ARG A 17 -22.82 -3.96 -12.96
N TYR A 18 -21.64 -3.87 -12.28
CA TYR A 18 -21.48 -2.97 -11.16
C TYR A 18 -21.68 -1.51 -11.57
N LEU A 19 -21.09 -1.08 -12.67
CA LEU A 19 -21.22 0.29 -13.18
C LEU A 19 -22.65 0.64 -13.61
N LEU A 20 -23.40 -0.35 -14.15
CA LEU A 20 -24.84 -0.17 -14.44
C LEU A 20 -25.67 0.06 -13.17
N GLY A 21 -25.36 -0.67 -12.09
CA GLY A 21 -26.02 -0.50 -10.80
C GLY A 21 -25.56 0.73 -10.02
N CYS A 22 -24.32 1.14 -10.22
CA CYS A 22 -23.68 2.26 -9.51
C CYS A 22 -23.06 3.25 -10.52
N PRO A 23 -23.89 4.00 -11.29
CA PRO A 23 -23.39 4.86 -12.38
C PRO A 23 -22.65 6.10 -11.90
N ARG A 24 -22.69 6.39 -10.61
CA ARG A 24 -22.00 7.52 -9.98
C ARG A 24 -21.19 7.07 -8.78
N VAL A 25 -19.93 7.52 -8.71
CA VAL A 25 -19.10 7.46 -7.51
C VAL A 25 -19.04 8.88 -6.94
N VAL A 26 -19.54 9.03 -5.71
CA VAL A 26 -19.52 10.31 -4.98
C VAL A 26 -18.51 10.21 -3.86
N THR A 27 -17.40 10.94 -3.97
CA THR A 27 -16.45 11.07 -2.87
C THR A 27 -16.84 12.27 -2.02
N ARG A 28 -17.06 12.03 -0.73
CA ARG A 28 -17.36 13.10 0.23
C ARG A 28 -16.09 13.51 0.96
N TYR A 29 -15.86 14.82 1.03
CA TYR A 29 -14.80 15.45 1.82
C TYR A 29 -15.46 16.28 2.92
N PRO A 30 -15.91 15.67 4.04
CA PRO A 30 -16.52 16.39 5.14
C PRO A 30 -15.52 17.36 5.75
N TRP A 31 -16.02 18.45 6.31
CA TRP A 31 -15.17 19.34 7.10
C TRP A 31 -14.49 18.56 8.23
N GLN A 32 -13.21 18.86 8.46
CA GLN A 32 -12.41 18.27 9.56
C GLN A 32 -11.35 19.29 10.00
N ASP A 33 -10.90 19.16 11.25
CA ASP A 33 -9.71 19.85 11.69
C ASP A 33 -8.51 19.41 10.86
N GLU A 34 -7.55 20.31 10.64
CA GLU A 34 -6.40 20.04 9.78
C GLU A 34 -5.50 18.95 10.39
N PRO A 35 -5.36 17.78 9.75
CA PRO A 35 -4.43 16.76 10.23
C PRO A 35 -2.99 17.20 10.03
N ASN A 36 -2.10 16.76 10.92
CA ASN A 36 -0.68 17.10 10.89
C ASN A 36 0.20 16.02 10.21
N HIS A 37 -0.42 14.96 9.68
CA HIS A 37 0.28 13.84 9.05
C HIS A 37 -0.54 13.26 7.89
N ILE A 38 0.12 12.47 7.06
CA ILE A 38 -0.50 11.66 6.01
C ILE A 38 -0.53 10.22 6.48
N THR A 39 -1.72 9.65 6.65
CA THR A 39 -1.89 8.25 7.03
C THR A 39 -1.75 7.37 5.79
N CYS A 40 -0.88 6.36 5.85
CA CYS A 40 -0.56 5.47 4.73
C CYS A 40 -0.76 4.02 5.15
N TYR A 41 -1.84 3.39 4.76
CA TYR A 41 -2.06 1.95 4.98
C TYR A 41 -1.45 1.13 3.87
N LYS A 42 -0.79 0.02 4.23
CA LYS A 42 -0.12 -0.88 3.29
C LYS A 42 -0.42 -2.34 3.59
N ASP A 43 -0.52 -3.11 2.51
CA ASP A 43 -0.69 -4.56 2.54
C ASP A 43 -0.05 -5.19 1.31
N SER A 44 0.29 -6.47 1.38
CA SER A 44 0.70 -7.23 0.21
C SER A 44 0.09 -8.64 0.19
N ASN A 45 -0.27 -9.09 -1.01
CA ASN A 45 -0.65 -10.47 -1.25
C ASN A 45 0.55 -11.22 -1.85
N TRP A 46 1.29 -11.94 -0.99
CA TRP A 46 2.48 -12.66 -1.40
C TRP A 46 2.18 -13.74 -2.45
N ALA A 47 2.92 -13.67 -3.57
CA ALA A 47 2.83 -14.62 -4.68
C ALA A 47 1.40 -14.86 -5.20
N GLY A 48 0.52 -13.85 -5.08
CA GLY A 48 -0.90 -13.96 -5.44
C GLY A 48 -1.15 -14.21 -6.93
N CYS A 49 -0.26 -13.78 -7.82
CA CYS A 49 -0.32 -14.11 -9.23
C CYS A 49 0.19 -15.55 -9.46
N LYS A 50 -0.72 -16.47 -9.80
CA LYS A 50 -0.38 -17.89 -10.00
C LYS A 50 0.55 -18.12 -11.19
N ASP A 51 0.44 -17.29 -12.23
CA ASP A 51 1.20 -17.44 -13.47
C ASP A 51 2.64 -16.91 -13.32
N THR A 52 2.82 -15.75 -12.67
CA THR A 52 4.12 -15.06 -12.55
C THR A 52 4.75 -15.19 -11.17
N ARG A 53 4.01 -15.69 -10.18
CA ARG A 53 4.39 -15.75 -8.75
C ARG A 53 4.75 -14.39 -8.14
N LYS A 54 4.38 -13.30 -8.83
CA LYS A 54 4.56 -11.95 -8.31
C LYS A 54 3.50 -11.62 -7.27
N SER A 55 3.91 -10.83 -6.29
CA SER A 55 3.04 -10.30 -5.24
C SER A 55 2.28 -9.06 -5.73
N THR A 56 1.18 -8.75 -5.07
CA THR A 56 0.43 -7.52 -5.30
C THR A 56 0.57 -6.63 -4.06
N SER A 57 0.98 -5.39 -4.24
CA SER A 57 0.97 -4.38 -3.19
C SER A 57 -0.30 -3.54 -3.27
N GLY A 58 -0.96 -3.39 -2.14
CA GLY A 58 -2.10 -2.51 -1.94
C GLY A 58 -1.75 -1.33 -1.05
N GLY A 59 -2.40 -0.21 -1.26
CA GLY A 59 -2.23 0.91 -0.39
C GLY A 59 -3.31 1.96 -0.52
N CYS A 60 -3.58 2.64 0.58
CA CYS A 60 -4.38 3.86 0.60
C CYS A 60 -3.74 4.92 1.47
N PHE A 61 -3.91 6.16 1.04
CA PHE A 61 -3.35 7.36 1.67
C PHE A 61 -4.49 8.28 2.04
N LEU A 62 -4.50 8.71 3.28
CA LEU A 62 -5.52 9.60 3.81
C LEU A 62 -4.87 10.84 4.42
N HIS A 63 -5.57 11.95 4.30
CA HIS A 63 -5.35 13.16 5.10
C HIS A 63 -6.54 13.31 6.04
N GLY A 64 -6.38 12.85 7.27
CA GLY A 64 -7.48 12.66 8.19
C GLY A 64 -8.51 11.68 7.65
N LYS A 65 -9.74 12.12 7.43
CA LYS A 65 -10.84 11.31 6.88
C LYS A 65 -10.88 11.30 5.34
N HIS A 66 -10.03 12.09 4.68
CA HIS A 66 -10.05 12.25 3.23
C HIS A 66 -9.12 11.27 2.55
N LEU A 67 -9.67 10.44 1.67
CA LEU A 67 -8.88 9.56 0.82
C LEU A 67 -8.21 10.38 -0.29
N LEU A 68 -6.88 10.44 -0.28
CA LEU A 68 -6.08 11.11 -1.30
C LEU A 68 -5.78 10.19 -2.48
N LYS A 69 -5.43 8.93 -2.19
CA LYS A 69 -5.02 7.95 -3.20
C LYS A 69 -5.25 6.54 -2.70
N ALA A 70 -5.66 5.66 -3.61
CA ALA A 70 -5.65 4.22 -3.39
C ALA A 70 -5.09 3.52 -4.62
N TYR A 71 -4.46 2.36 -4.43
CA TYR A 71 -3.95 1.55 -5.54
C TYR A 71 -3.84 0.06 -5.21
N SER A 72 -3.85 -0.71 -6.26
CA SER A 72 -3.45 -2.11 -6.31
C SER A 72 -2.42 -2.27 -7.44
N ARG A 73 -1.23 -2.78 -7.14
CA ARG A 73 -0.14 -2.87 -8.12
C ARG A 73 0.66 -4.16 -7.95
N THR A 74 0.91 -4.86 -9.05
CA THR A 74 1.82 -6.00 -9.08
C THR A 74 3.25 -5.53 -8.81
N GLN A 75 3.95 -6.22 -7.90
CA GLN A 75 5.36 -5.96 -7.62
C GLN A 75 6.23 -6.32 -8.83
N SER A 76 7.26 -5.53 -9.09
CA SER A 76 8.20 -5.79 -10.20
C SER A 76 9.07 -7.02 -9.93
N THR A 77 9.45 -7.23 -8.67
CA THR A 77 10.32 -8.29 -8.19
C THR A 77 9.50 -9.44 -7.59
N ILE A 78 10.00 -10.68 -7.70
CA ILE A 78 9.41 -11.83 -7.01
C ILE A 78 9.97 -11.86 -5.59
N ALA A 79 9.09 -11.72 -4.60
CA ALA A 79 9.47 -11.84 -3.20
C ALA A 79 9.61 -13.30 -2.78
N LEU A 80 10.67 -13.63 -2.06
CA LEU A 80 10.96 -15.01 -1.61
C LEU A 80 10.20 -15.38 -0.33
N SER A 81 9.59 -14.40 0.35
CA SER A 81 8.75 -14.61 1.53
C SER A 81 7.65 -13.55 1.64
N SER A 82 6.64 -13.82 2.46
CA SER A 82 5.60 -12.83 2.77
C SER A 82 6.20 -11.57 3.41
N ALA A 83 7.16 -11.74 4.33
CA ALA A 83 7.84 -10.61 4.97
C ALA A 83 8.57 -9.70 3.98
N GLU A 84 9.15 -10.28 2.93
CA GLU A 84 9.81 -9.53 1.85
C GLU A 84 8.78 -8.80 0.98
N ALA A 85 7.67 -9.45 0.63
CA ALA A 85 6.59 -8.81 -0.11
C ALA A 85 6.00 -7.61 0.66
N GLU A 86 5.79 -7.77 1.97
CA GLU A 86 5.35 -6.70 2.86
C GLU A 86 6.38 -5.56 2.96
N LEU A 87 7.67 -5.89 3.02
CA LEU A 87 8.71 -4.87 3.02
C LEU A 87 8.69 -4.05 1.72
N TYR A 88 8.56 -4.70 0.56
CA TYR A 88 8.45 -3.99 -0.72
C TYR A 88 7.20 -3.08 -0.78
N ALA A 89 6.06 -3.54 -0.26
CA ALA A 89 4.88 -2.71 -0.15
C ALA A 89 5.10 -1.51 0.78
N THR A 90 5.80 -1.72 1.91
CA THR A 90 6.15 -0.67 2.88
C THR A 90 7.10 0.37 2.27
N VAL A 91 8.16 -0.08 1.59
CA VAL A 91 9.12 0.79 0.88
C VAL A 91 8.42 1.64 -0.17
N GLN A 92 7.56 1.04 -0.98
CA GLN A 92 6.77 1.78 -1.96
C GLN A 92 5.85 2.80 -1.28
N GLY A 93 5.21 2.40 -0.18
CA GLY A 93 4.36 3.28 0.60
C GLY A 93 5.08 4.49 1.18
N ALA A 94 6.26 4.27 1.73
CA ALA A 94 7.09 5.33 2.26
C ALA A 94 7.51 6.33 1.17
N SER A 95 7.93 5.82 0.00
CA SER A 95 8.30 6.66 -1.13
C SER A 95 7.13 7.54 -1.60
N GLU A 96 5.94 6.96 -1.76
CA GLU A 96 4.76 7.71 -2.16
C GLU A 96 4.29 8.70 -1.08
N GLY A 97 4.36 8.30 0.20
CA GLY A 97 4.04 9.19 1.33
C GLY A 97 4.97 10.39 1.41
N LEU A 98 6.28 10.18 1.21
CA LEU A 98 7.26 11.27 1.15
C LEU A 98 7.01 12.20 -0.06
N GLY A 99 6.59 11.65 -1.20
CA GLY A 99 6.17 12.46 -2.35
C GLY A 99 4.96 13.34 -2.03
N MET A 100 3.96 12.81 -1.32
CA MET A 100 2.81 13.60 -0.87
C MET A 100 3.20 14.65 0.18
N ALA A 101 4.13 14.32 1.08
CA ALA A 101 4.65 15.28 2.06
C ALA A 101 5.40 16.43 1.37
N ALA A 102 6.16 16.14 0.31
CA ALA A 102 6.81 17.16 -0.49
C ALA A 102 5.78 18.07 -1.19
N MET A 103 4.71 17.48 -1.76
CA MET A 103 3.61 18.28 -2.33
C MET A 103 2.92 19.16 -1.27
N ALA A 104 2.70 18.64 -0.06
CA ALA A 104 2.13 19.41 1.03
C ALA A 104 3.04 20.61 1.42
N LEU A 105 4.35 20.39 1.37
CA LEU A 105 5.34 21.44 1.65
C LEU A 105 5.26 22.57 0.61
N ASP A 106 5.00 22.26 -0.67
CA ASP A 106 4.77 23.28 -1.71
C ASP A 106 3.56 24.18 -1.39
N PHE A 107 2.61 23.67 -0.62
CA PHE A 107 1.47 24.42 -0.07
C PHE A 107 1.75 25.03 1.32
N GLY A 108 3.01 25.01 1.77
CA GLY A 108 3.42 25.56 3.07
C GLY A 108 3.07 24.69 4.27
N LYS A 109 2.76 23.38 4.05
CA LYS A 109 2.38 22.43 5.11
C LYS A 109 3.46 21.38 5.32
N VAL A 110 4.02 21.34 6.53
CA VAL A 110 4.97 20.29 6.92
C VAL A 110 4.18 19.10 7.43
N MET A 111 4.29 17.96 6.74
CA MET A 111 3.62 16.71 7.10
C MET A 111 4.60 15.55 7.11
N VAL A 112 4.38 14.60 8.03
CA VAL A 112 5.15 13.36 8.11
C VAL A 112 4.24 12.20 7.68
N PRO A 113 4.67 11.32 6.76
CA PRO A 113 3.94 10.10 6.45
C PRO A 113 3.97 9.13 7.63
N TRP A 114 2.80 8.68 8.07
CA TRP A 114 2.61 7.61 9.05
C TRP A 114 2.16 6.35 8.34
N LEU A 115 3.05 5.36 8.26
CA LEU A 115 2.79 4.09 7.63
C LEU A 115 2.24 3.09 8.63
N TYR A 116 1.11 2.50 8.29
CA TYR A 116 0.47 1.42 9.03
C TYR A 116 0.57 0.12 8.23
N VAL A 117 1.22 -0.88 8.81
CA VAL A 117 1.39 -2.23 8.24
C VAL A 117 1.02 -3.28 9.27
N ASP A 118 0.52 -4.43 8.84
CA ASP A 118 0.14 -5.51 9.75
C ASP A 118 1.28 -6.51 9.99
N ALA A 119 2.27 -6.56 9.11
CA ALA A 119 3.38 -7.49 9.16
C ALA A 119 4.49 -7.05 10.12
N SER A 120 4.52 -7.61 11.33
CA SER A 120 5.58 -7.34 12.33
C SER A 120 6.99 -7.60 11.81
N ALA A 121 7.15 -8.56 10.87
CA ALA A 121 8.45 -8.85 10.27
C ALA A 121 8.96 -7.70 9.39
N ALA A 122 8.08 -7.07 8.59
CA ALA A 122 8.44 -5.91 7.77
C ALA A 122 8.82 -4.71 8.65
N ILE A 123 8.05 -4.47 9.72
CA ILE A 123 8.35 -3.43 10.72
C ILE A 123 9.73 -3.68 11.34
N GLY A 124 10.01 -4.91 11.81
CA GLY A 124 11.30 -5.27 12.41
C GLY A 124 12.48 -5.13 11.45
N ILE A 125 12.27 -5.31 10.14
CA ILE A 125 13.31 -5.05 9.13
C ILE A 125 13.51 -3.54 8.96
N ALA A 126 12.46 -2.75 8.87
CA ALA A 126 12.54 -1.31 8.63
C ALA A 126 13.09 -0.53 9.84
N GLN A 127 12.85 -1.01 11.07
CA GLN A 127 13.29 -0.33 12.30
C GLN A 127 14.71 -0.69 12.76
N ARG A 128 15.34 -1.74 12.21
CA ARG A 128 16.72 -2.10 12.54
C ARG A 128 17.71 -1.41 11.59
N LYS A 129 19.00 -1.41 11.95
CA LYS A 129 20.10 -1.03 11.03
C LYS A 129 20.68 -2.25 10.35
N GLY A 130 20.85 -2.17 9.02
CA GLY A 130 21.53 -3.17 8.20
C GLY A 130 20.67 -4.39 7.82
N LEU A 131 21.27 -5.29 7.03
CA LEU A 131 20.60 -6.44 6.39
C LEU A 131 20.12 -7.49 7.39
N GLY A 132 20.75 -7.63 8.55
CA GLY A 132 20.49 -8.72 9.49
C GLY A 132 20.69 -10.09 8.84
N LYS A 133 19.73 -11.02 9.05
CA LYS A 133 19.77 -12.38 8.49
C LYS A 133 19.33 -12.46 7.02
N ILE A 134 18.74 -11.39 6.46
CA ILE A 134 18.18 -11.39 5.11
C ILE A 134 19.22 -10.82 4.14
N ARG A 135 20.05 -11.68 3.57
CA ARG A 135 21.20 -11.27 2.74
C ARG A 135 20.85 -10.97 1.28
N HIS A 136 19.67 -11.40 0.81
CA HIS A 136 19.24 -11.26 -0.60
C HIS A 136 18.40 -10.01 -0.87
N LEU A 137 18.09 -9.21 0.16
CA LEU A 137 17.35 -7.95 -0.05
C LEU A 137 18.22 -6.98 -0.85
N HIS A 138 17.62 -6.39 -1.86
CA HIS A 138 18.25 -5.30 -2.60
C HIS A 138 18.52 -4.11 -1.66
N THR A 139 19.74 -3.59 -1.71
CA THR A 139 20.16 -2.42 -0.91
C THR A 139 19.21 -1.23 -1.09
N GLN A 140 18.62 -1.10 -2.29
CA GLN A 140 17.59 -0.11 -2.58
C GLN A 140 16.36 -0.18 -1.67
N SER A 141 16.06 -1.35 -1.09
CA SER A 141 14.94 -1.50 -0.16
C SER A 141 15.28 -1.10 1.27
N LEU A 142 16.55 -0.85 1.56
CA LEU A 142 17.00 -0.54 2.93
C LEU A 142 16.99 0.95 3.27
N TRP A 143 16.80 1.84 2.29
CA TRP A 143 16.67 3.27 2.55
C TRP A 143 15.51 3.59 3.51
N ILE A 144 14.53 2.69 3.63
CA ILE A 144 13.43 2.83 4.59
C ILE A 144 13.95 2.86 6.03
N GLN A 145 15.05 2.14 6.32
CA GLN A 145 15.68 2.13 7.64
C GLN A 145 16.20 3.53 8.00
N ASP A 146 16.84 4.20 7.04
CA ASP A 146 17.32 5.58 7.23
C ASP A 146 16.15 6.55 7.35
N ALA A 147 15.11 6.41 6.51
CA ALA A 147 13.93 7.26 6.57
C ALA A 147 13.18 7.15 7.91
N VAL A 148 13.10 5.96 8.49
CA VAL A 148 12.51 5.72 9.82
C VAL A 148 13.42 6.27 10.91
N TRP A 149 14.73 6.02 10.82
CA TRP A 149 15.71 6.50 11.80
C TRP A 149 15.78 8.03 11.87
N GLU A 150 15.74 8.68 10.72
CA GLU A 150 15.73 10.14 10.58
C GLU A 150 14.36 10.77 10.87
N LYS A 151 13.37 9.94 11.24
CA LYS A 151 11.97 10.35 11.51
C LYS A 151 11.30 11.06 10.33
N ARG A 152 11.77 10.81 9.11
CA ARG A 152 11.11 11.28 7.89
C ARG A 152 9.84 10.49 7.59
N VAL A 153 9.75 9.27 8.12
CA VAL A 153 8.60 8.38 8.04
C VAL A 153 8.37 7.77 9.42
N GLN A 154 7.14 7.74 9.87
CA GLN A 154 6.74 6.97 11.05
C GLN A 154 6.15 5.63 10.59
N LEU A 155 6.49 4.55 11.32
CA LEU A 155 6.04 3.20 10.99
C LEU A 155 5.43 2.55 12.22
N ASP A 156 4.14 2.22 12.12
CA ASP A 156 3.34 1.63 13.18
C ASP A 156 2.63 0.37 12.71
N LYS A 157 2.23 -0.47 13.67
CA LYS A 157 1.48 -1.69 13.41
C LYS A 157 -0.02 -1.40 13.43
N VAL A 158 -0.74 -1.97 12.45
CA VAL A 158 -2.20 -2.04 12.45
C VAL A 158 -2.64 -3.51 12.50
N PRO A 159 -3.72 -3.87 13.23
CA PRO A 159 -4.33 -5.20 13.09
C PRO A 159 -4.81 -5.42 11.65
N GLY A 160 -4.61 -6.63 11.09
CA GLY A 160 -4.99 -6.91 9.71
C GLY A 160 -6.49 -6.68 9.42
N VAL A 161 -7.36 -6.92 10.41
CA VAL A 161 -8.80 -6.68 10.30
C VAL A 161 -9.17 -5.20 10.15
N ASP A 162 -8.30 -4.32 10.64
CA ASP A 162 -8.47 -2.86 10.61
C ASP A 162 -7.68 -2.20 9.48
N ASN A 163 -6.97 -3.00 8.65
CA ASN A 163 -6.16 -2.49 7.55
C ASN A 163 -6.98 -2.30 6.27
N PRO A 164 -7.37 -1.07 5.90
CA PRO A 164 -8.15 -0.83 4.70
C PRO A 164 -7.40 -1.17 3.41
N ALA A 165 -6.07 -1.30 3.45
CA ALA A 165 -5.27 -1.69 2.28
C ALA A 165 -5.52 -3.14 1.83
N ASP A 166 -6.06 -3.99 2.70
CA ASP A 166 -6.47 -5.38 2.42
C ASP A 166 -7.45 -5.47 1.23
N MET A 167 -8.31 -4.47 1.06
CA MET A 167 -9.27 -4.41 -0.06
C MET A 167 -8.60 -4.31 -1.43
N TYR A 168 -7.33 -3.89 -1.49
CA TYR A 168 -6.60 -3.69 -2.73
C TYR A 168 -5.67 -4.85 -3.07
N THR A 169 -5.57 -5.85 -2.20
CA THR A 169 -4.70 -7.02 -2.37
C THR A 169 -5.45 -8.34 -2.43
N LYS A 170 -6.64 -8.41 -1.83
CA LYS A 170 -7.44 -9.64 -1.72
C LYS A 170 -8.73 -9.55 -2.52
N HIS A 171 -9.13 -10.66 -3.14
CA HIS A 171 -10.48 -10.79 -3.66
C HIS A 171 -11.46 -10.86 -2.48
N ARG A 172 -12.48 -10.01 -2.51
CA ARG A 172 -13.64 -10.15 -1.63
C ARG A 172 -14.76 -10.86 -2.38
N ASP A 173 -15.36 -11.85 -1.75
CA ASP A 173 -16.57 -12.47 -2.22
C ASP A 173 -17.74 -11.49 -2.09
N SER A 174 -18.76 -11.67 -2.94
CA SER A 174 -19.93 -10.76 -3.06
C SER A 174 -20.84 -10.73 -1.83
N GLN A 175 -20.46 -11.35 -0.71
CA GLN A 175 -21.23 -11.45 0.52
C GLN A 175 -20.59 -10.74 1.73
N SER A 176 -19.53 -9.98 1.54
CA SER A 176 -18.85 -9.23 2.62
C SER A 176 -18.99 -7.73 2.46
#